data_4dd242fc7a049781a5afb899b5cac02e
#
_entry.id   4dd242fc7a049781a5afb899b5cac02e
#
_cell.length_a   1.000
_cell.length_b   1.000
_cell.length_c   1.000
_cell.angle_alpha   90.00
_cell.angle_beta   90.00
_cell.angle_gamma   90.00
#
_symmetry.space_group_name_H-M   'P 1'
#
loop_
_entity.id
_entity.type
_entity.pdbx_description
1 polymer ?
#
loop_
_entity_poly.entity_id
_entity_poly.type
_entity_poly.pdbx_seq_one_letter_code
_entity_poly.pdbx_strand_id
1 'polypeptide(L)'
;HAINGGGDSNPGYDVILMKKGMLDIQAVGDIFAAPNGQLVFDAMKMADKGHGVLLLTLNYAGDQLAGKQAMKLARKAGLNVRQVVTGEEIRYDPNGEDNKRGLAGAVALYHIAAAAAREGKTLEEVAEIAQHYADNMASITVKSTDATHPQNGMSFGDLGETDLMEIGAGQHGEGGGVRVPMMSSKDTVATVAEALCKALDLKPGDKTFVMINGCGATTMMEMLVLFKDTVEFLKAKGIEVVASMVGEILTVQEAAGFQMNIAKWDEEMLRLWNTPCRTPAFSKE
;
A
#
# COMPACT_ATOMS: atom_id res chain seq x y z
N HIS A 1 10.00 16.40 -2.27
CA HIS A 1 10.65 15.08 -2.29
C HIS A 1 9.96 14.16 -1.29
N ALA A 2 9.49 12.99 -1.76
CA ALA A 2 8.82 12.00 -0.94
C ALA A 2 9.83 10.93 -0.48
N ILE A 3 9.79 10.56 0.78
CA ILE A 3 10.60 9.49 1.37
C ILE A 3 9.65 8.53 2.05
N ASN A 4 9.74 7.24 1.76
CA ASN A 4 9.11 6.20 2.55
C ASN A 4 10.08 5.72 3.64
N GLY A 5 9.62 5.66 4.88
CA GLY A 5 10.38 5.19 6.05
C GLY A 5 9.91 3.82 6.53
N GLY A 6 9.37 3.00 5.66
CA GLY A 6 8.88 1.68 5.99
C GLY A 6 9.94 0.58 5.83
N GLY A 7 9.93 -0.40 6.71
CA GLY A 7 10.61 -1.67 6.53
C GLY A 7 9.68 -2.62 5.81
N ASP A 8 9.79 -2.69 4.50
CA ASP A 8 8.91 -3.52 3.71
C ASP A 8 9.39 -4.96 3.64
N SER A 9 8.43 -5.86 3.50
CA SER A 9 8.66 -7.27 3.24
C SER A 9 9.37 -7.53 1.89
N ASN A 10 9.47 -6.52 1.04
CA ASN A 10 10.16 -6.60 -0.24
C ASN A 10 11.08 -5.40 -0.48
N PRO A 11 12.22 -5.29 0.24
CA PRO A 11 13.15 -4.18 0.11
C PRO A 11 13.70 -4.01 -1.31
N GLY A 12 13.72 -5.08 -2.11
CA GLY A 12 14.13 -5.01 -3.51
C GLY A 12 13.16 -4.25 -4.41
N TYR A 13 11.85 -4.33 -4.12
CA TYR A 13 10.85 -3.63 -4.89
C TYR A 13 10.85 -2.12 -4.60
N ASP A 14 10.97 -1.73 -3.35
CA ASP A 14 11.00 -0.32 -2.97
C ASP A 14 12.21 0.42 -3.54
N VAL A 15 13.38 -0.22 -3.56
CA VAL A 15 14.55 0.30 -4.27
C VAL A 15 14.27 0.49 -5.77
N ILE A 16 13.46 -0.38 -6.36
CA ILE A 16 13.07 -0.32 -7.77
C ILE A 16 12.08 0.83 -8.05
N LEU A 17 11.26 1.23 -7.07
CA LEU A 17 10.33 2.36 -7.20
C LEU A 17 11.03 3.72 -7.16
N MET A 18 12.29 3.78 -6.73
CA MET A 18 13.08 5.01 -6.75
C MET A 18 13.40 5.40 -8.18
N LYS A 19 12.76 6.39 -8.71
CA LYS A 19 13.18 7.17 -9.90
C LYS A 19 12.07 8.16 -10.31
N LYS A 20 12.21 8.69 -11.52
CA LYS A 20 11.41 9.78 -12.06
C LYS A 20 9.90 9.51 -12.01
N GLY A 21 9.20 10.19 -11.12
CA GLY A 21 7.73 10.11 -10.97
C GLY A 21 7.22 9.19 -9.87
N MET A 22 8.12 8.68 -9.01
CA MET A 22 7.82 7.95 -7.78
C MET A 22 8.63 8.55 -6.63
N LEU A 23 9.11 7.74 -5.68
CA LEU A 23 9.93 8.22 -4.56
C LEU A 23 11.28 8.79 -5.03
N ASP A 24 11.75 9.84 -4.38
CA ASP A 24 13.09 10.38 -4.58
C ASP A 24 14.14 9.54 -3.84
N ILE A 25 13.85 9.16 -2.60
CA ILE A 25 14.72 8.34 -1.75
C ILE A 25 13.84 7.38 -0.93
N GLN A 26 14.36 6.17 -0.73
CA GLN A 26 13.81 5.16 0.14
C GLN A 26 14.79 4.90 1.30
N ALA A 27 14.31 4.97 2.54
CA ALA A 27 15.02 4.43 3.69
C ALA A 27 14.59 2.97 3.91
N VAL A 28 15.50 2.04 3.66
CA VAL A 28 15.21 0.61 3.69
C VAL A 28 15.71 0.02 4.99
N GLY A 29 14.86 -0.74 5.68
CA GLY A 29 15.21 -1.58 6.82
C GLY A 29 15.74 -2.96 6.41
N ASP A 30 15.74 -3.89 7.33
CA ASP A 30 15.97 -5.30 7.05
C ASP A 30 14.65 -5.99 6.67
N ILE A 31 14.69 -7.25 6.22
CA ILE A 31 13.47 -8.01 5.88
C ILE A 31 12.57 -8.09 7.12
N PHE A 32 11.30 -7.67 6.97
CA PHE A 32 10.29 -7.59 8.04
C PHE A 32 10.69 -6.69 9.22
N ALA A 33 11.60 -5.73 9.03
CA ALA A 33 12.05 -4.83 10.08
C ALA A 33 12.12 -3.39 9.57
N ALA A 34 11.56 -2.47 10.34
CA ALA A 34 11.63 -1.04 10.06
C ALA A 34 13.07 -0.53 10.07
N PRO A 35 13.44 0.47 9.25
CA PRO A 35 14.70 1.17 9.36
C PRO A 35 14.79 1.92 10.69
N ASN A 36 16.01 2.18 11.17
CA ASN A 36 16.16 3.06 12.33
C ASN A 36 15.91 4.53 11.97
N GLY A 37 15.49 5.33 12.96
CA GLY A 37 15.14 6.73 12.75
C GLY A 37 16.30 7.62 12.31
N GLN A 38 17.56 7.26 12.59
CA GLN A 38 18.74 7.98 12.10
C GLN A 38 18.90 7.79 10.58
N LEU A 39 18.72 6.57 10.08
CA LEU A 39 18.76 6.27 8.64
C LEU A 39 17.68 7.05 7.89
N VAL A 40 16.45 7.07 8.41
CA VAL A 40 15.34 7.86 7.85
C VAL A 40 15.70 9.34 7.84
N PHE A 41 16.26 9.89 8.93
CA PHE A 41 16.69 11.28 8.98
C PHE A 41 17.81 11.60 7.98
N ASP A 42 18.77 10.71 7.81
CA ASP A 42 19.86 10.90 6.84
C ASP A 42 19.30 10.87 5.39
N ALA A 43 18.35 10.00 5.10
CA ALA A 43 17.62 10.00 3.83
C ALA A 43 16.86 11.33 3.60
N MET A 44 16.20 11.87 4.63
CA MET A 44 15.51 13.17 4.55
C MET A 44 16.49 14.30 4.24
N LYS A 45 17.68 14.34 4.86
CA LYS A 45 18.71 15.34 4.53
C LYS A 45 19.17 15.23 3.09
N MET A 46 19.32 14.02 2.56
CA MET A 46 19.71 13.79 1.16
C MET A 46 18.62 14.22 0.18
N ALA A 47 17.35 14.03 0.54
CA ALA A 47 16.21 14.40 -0.29
C ALA A 47 15.97 15.91 -0.32
N ASP A 48 16.24 16.61 0.77
CA ASP A 48 16.01 18.05 0.86
C ASP A 48 16.87 18.84 -0.14
N LYS A 49 16.17 19.58 -0.99
CA LYS A 49 16.78 20.52 -1.96
C LYS A 49 16.32 21.96 -1.71
N GLY A 50 15.93 22.26 -0.46
CA GLY A 50 15.45 23.58 -0.06
C GLY A 50 13.96 23.81 -0.25
N HIS A 51 13.21 22.80 -0.71
CA HIS A 51 11.75 22.87 -0.90
C HIS A 51 10.97 22.09 0.16
N GLY A 52 11.68 21.45 1.09
CA GLY A 52 11.11 20.60 2.12
C GLY A 52 10.96 19.14 1.72
N VAL A 53 10.60 18.30 2.68
CA VAL A 53 10.53 16.84 2.54
C VAL A 53 9.21 16.31 3.06
N LEU A 54 8.50 15.53 2.24
CA LEU A 54 7.37 14.72 2.64
C LEU A 54 7.85 13.32 2.98
N LEU A 55 7.67 12.90 4.22
CA LEU A 55 7.88 11.52 4.68
C LEU A 55 6.57 10.75 4.54
N LEU A 56 6.58 9.70 3.72
CA LEU A 56 5.48 8.73 3.61
C LEU A 56 5.83 7.50 4.45
N THR A 57 4.94 7.06 5.31
CA THR A 57 5.17 5.99 6.28
C THR A 57 3.99 5.05 6.33
N LEU A 58 4.25 3.75 6.32
CA LEU A 58 3.22 2.75 6.59
C LEU A 58 2.87 2.71 8.08
N ASN A 59 1.63 2.40 8.43
CA ASN A 59 1.19 2.35 9.83
C ASN A 59 1.57 1.02 10.49
N TYR A 60 2.86 0.87 10.78
CA TYR A 60 3.40 -0.18 11.63
C TYR A 60 4.15 0.43 12.83
N ALA A 61 4.17 -0.27 13.96
CA ALA A 61 4.76 0.27 15.19
C ALA A 61 6.24 0.67 15.04
N GLY A 62 7.04 -0.15 14.35
CA GLY A 62 8.44 0.13 14.06
C GLY A 62 8.63 1.37 13.16
N ASP A 63 7.85 1.46 12.09
CA ASP A 63 7.89 2.57 11.14
C ASP A 63 7.45 3.89 11.78
N GLN A 64 6.41 3.84 12.60
CA GLN A 64 5.94 4.99 13.35
C GLN A 64 6.99 5.49 14.35
N LEU A 65 7.69 4.57 15.04
CA LEU A 65 8.76 4.94 15.97
C LEU A 65 9.94 5.58 15.22
N ALA A 66 10.39 4.96 14.13
CA ALA A 66 11.45 5.47 13.28
C ALA A 66 11.09 6.84 12.68
N GLY A 67 9.88 6.96 12.13
CA GLY A 67 9.36 8.20 11.57
C GLY A 67 9.30 9.33 12.60
N LYS A 68 8.75 9.07 13.78
CA LYS A 68 8.70 10.07 14.89
C LYS A 68 10.10 10.54 15.29
N GLN A 69 11.07 9.62 15.39
CA GLN A 69 12.45 9.97 15.70
C GLN A 69 13.07 10.81 14.59
N ALA A 70 12.93 10.42 13.32
CA ALA A 70 13.45 11.14 12.18
C ALA A 70 12.84 12.54 12.04
N MET A 71 11.52 12.68 12.20
CA MET A 71 10.83 13.97 12.20
C MET A 71 11.34 14.92 13.30
N LYS A 72 11.61 14.38 14.49
CA LYS A 72 12.21 15.17 15.59
C LYS A 72 13.62 15.65 15.24
N LEU A 73 14.46 14.79 14.66
CA LEU A 73 15.82 15.15 14.24
C LEU A 73 15.78 16.18 13.10
N ALA A 74 14.92 15.99 12.10
CA ALA A 74 14.76 16.88 10.96
C ALA A 74 14.35 18.29 11.39
N ARG A 75 13.34 18.41 12.28
CA ARG A 75 12.91 19.72 12.82
C ARG A 75 14.03 20.39 13.62
N LYS A 76 14.79 19.62 14.41
CA LYS A 76 15.95 20.16 15.15
C LYS A 76 17.05 20.67 14.23
N ALA A 77 17.19 20.05 13.06
CA ALA A 77 18.15 20.45 12.02
C ALA A 77 17.63 21.60 11.12
N GLY A 78 16.40 22.11 11.37
CA GLY A 78 15.83 23.21 10.61
C GLY A 78 15.23 22.80 9.25
N LEU A 79 15.03 21.49 8.98
CA LEU A 79 14.37 21.03 7.77
C LEU A 79 12.86 21.30 7.83
N ASN A 80 12.30 21.78 6.71
CA ASN A 80 10.84 21.84 6.56
C ASN A 80 10.34 20.44 6.19
N VAL A 81 9.50 19.83 7.06
CA VAL A 81 9.10 18.44 6.92
C VAL A 81 7.62 18.24 7.24
N ARG A 82 6.98 17.38 6.44
CA ARG A 82 5.63 16.85 6.69
C ARG A 82 5.69 15.33 6.69
N GLN A 83 4.71 14.71 7.33
CA GLN A 83 4.55 13.25 7.33
C GLN A 83 3.11 12.91 7.01
N VAL A 84 2.92 11.93 6.12
CA VAL A 84 1.65 11.27 5.89
C VAL A 84 1.83 9.79 6.21
N VAL A 85 0.89 9.23 6.94
CA VAL A 85 0.90 7.83 7.36
C VAL A 85 -0.26 7.12 6.66
N THR A 86 0.06 6.02 5.96
CA THR A 86 -0.97 5.19 5.34
C THR A 86 -1.44 4.11 6.30
N GLY A 87 -2.74 3.92 6.39
CA GLY A 87 -3.38 2.95 7.27
C GLY A 87 -4.69 2.47 6.65
N GLU A 88 -4.59 1.97 5.43
CA GLU A 88 -5.75 1.64 4.58
C GLU A 88 -6.38 0.30 4.89
N GLU A 89 -5.74 -0.55 5.70
CA GLU A 89 -6.35 -1.80 6.09
C GLU A 89 -7.66 -1.56 6.84
N ILE A 90 -8.71 -2.22 6.40
CA ILE A 90 -9.96 -2.24 7.13
C ILE A 90 -10.11 -3.53 7.93
N ARG A 91 -10.69 -3.43 9.12
CA ARG A 91 -11.02 -4.58 9.93
C ARG A 91 -12.16 -5.39 9.29
N TYR A 92 -11.85 -6.64 8.93
CA TYR A 92 -12.86 -7.57 8.42
C TYR A 92 -13.63 -8.25 9.55
N ASP A 93 -12.94 -8.66 10.62
CA ASP A 93 -13.59 -9.21 11.83
C ASP A 93 -14.11 -8.08 12.72
N PRO A 94 -15.44 -8.00 12.98
CA PRO A 94 -16.01 -7.00 13.87
C PRO A 94 -15.48 -7.07 15.32
N ASN A 95 -14.99 -8.24 15.74
CA ASN A 95 -14.45 -8.47 17.08
C ASN A 95 -12.91 -8.34 17.13
N GLY A 96 -12.24 -8.22 15.97
CA GLY A 96 -10.81 -8.06 15.86
C GLY A 96 -10.33 -6.66 16.26
N GLU A 97 -9.04 -6.47 16.35
CA GLU A 97 -8.43 -5.15 16.54
C GLU A 97 -8.44 -4.33 15.25
N ASP A 98 -8.70 -3.03 15.34
CA ASP A 98 -8.63 -2.11 14.21
C ASP A 98 -7.19 -1.60 14.08
N ASN A 99 -6.33 -2.42 13.47
CA ASN A 99 -4.91 -2.13 13.35
C ASN A 99 -4.62 -1.03 12.34
N LYS A 100 -5.47 -0.84 11.32
CA LYS A 100 -5.27 0.12 10.23
C LYS A 100 -3.86 0.09 9.67
N ARG A 101 -3.35 -1.11 9.39
CA ARG A 101 -1.99 -1.26 8.83
C ARG A 101 -1.89 -0.62 7.45
N GLY A 102 -0.73 -0.09 7.11
CA GLY A 102 -0.44 0.32 5.73
C GLY A 102 -0.14 -0.91 4.88
N LEU A 103 -0.71 -0.97 3.68
CA LEU A 103 -0.59 -2.08 2.75
C LEU A 103 -0.13 -1.57 1.36
N ALA A 104 -0.30 -2.38 0.31
CA ALA A 104 0.16 -2.06 -1.03
C ALA A 104 -0.47 -0.79 -1.67
N GLY A 105 -1.60 -0.31 -1.13
CA GLY A 105 -2.25 0.93 -1.60
C GLY A 105 -1.35 2.16 -1.57
N ALA A 106 -0.35 2.16 -0.67
CA ALA A 106 0.65 3.22 -0.59
C ALA A 106 1.44 3.42 -1.90
N VAL A 107 1.59 2.40 -2.74
CA VAL A 107 2.38 2.50 -3.99
C VAL A 107 1.77 3.49 -4.97
N ALA A 108 0.46 3.50 -5.14
CA ALA A 108 -0.21 4.49 -5.98
C ALA A 108 -0.11 5.91 -5.39
N LEU A 109 -0.14 6.03 -4.05
CA LEU A 109 0.09 7.30 -3.35
C LEU A 109 1.48 7.87 -3.65
N TYR A 110 2.53 7.05 -3.73
CA TYR A 110 3.87 7.52 -4.06
C TYR A 110 3.91 8.22 -5.41
N HIS A 111 3.25 7.65 -6.41
CA HIS A 111 3.16 8.26 -7.73
C HIS A 111 2.37 9.57 -7.72
N ILE A 112 1.21 9.60 -7.08
CA ILE A 112 0.34 10.79 -6.99
C ILE A 112 1.08 11.93 -6.27
N ALA A 113 1.70 11.66 -5.13
CA ALA A 113 2.48 12.67 -4.40
C ALA A 113 3.68 13.19 -5.20
N ALA A 114 4.41 12.29 -5.88
CA ALA A 114 5.52 12.67 -6.74
C ALA A 114 5.07 13.50 -7.95
N ALA A 115 3.92 13.16 -8.54
CA ALA A 115 3.34 13.91 -9.64
C ALA A 115 2.96 15.35 -9.21
N ALA A 116 2.31 15.49 -8.06
CA ALA A 116 1.97 16.79 -7.48
C ALA A 116 3.23 17.65 -7.20
N ALA A 117 4.26 17.04 -6.62
CA ALA A 117 5.54 17.73 -6.38
C ALA A 117 6.23 18.17 -7.68
N ARG A 118 6.16 17.38 -8.74
CA ARG A 118 6.72 17.72 -10.06
C ARG A 118 5.98 18.85 -10.77
N GLU A 119 4.72 19.08 -10.45
CA GLU A 119 3.94 20.23 -10.92
C GLU A 119 4.34 21.54 -10.20
N GLY A 120 5.23 21.46 -9.23
CA GLY A 120 5.71 22.64 -8.48
C GLY A 120 4.82 23.02 -7.30
N LYS A 121 3.94 22.12 -6.86
CA LYS A 121 3.12 22.33 -5.64
C LYS A 121 4.03 22.44 -4.40
N THR A 122 3.62 23.23 -3.44
CA THR A 122 4.29 23.37 -2.15
C THR A 122 4.29 22.09 -1.35
N LEU A 123 5.14 21.96 -0.34
CA LEU A 123 5.16 20.79 0.55
C LEU A 123 3.80 20.56 1.22
N GLU A 124 3.16 21.64 1.63
CA GLU A 124 1.84 21.63 2.25
C GLU A 124 0.78 21.05 1.29
N GLU A 125 0.71 21.57 0.06
CA GLU A 125 -0.25 21.09 -0.95
C GLU A 125 0.00 19.62 -1.32
N VAL A 126 1.27 19.20 -1.44
CA VAL A 126 1.60 17.80 -1.72
C VAL A 126 1.20 16.90 -0.54
N ALA A 127 1.42 17.35 0.69
CA ALA A 127 1.03 16.60 1.88
C ALA A 127 -0.51 16.49 2.02
N GLU A 128 -1.26 17.55 1.68
CA GLU A 128 -2.73 17.53 1.67
C GLU A 128 -3.27 16.57 0.62
N ILE A 129 -2.73 16.56 -0.60
CA ILE A 129 -3.10 15.62 -1.65
C ILE A 129 -2.78 14.18 -1.23
N ALA A 130 -1.60 13.94 -0.66
CA ALA A 130 -1.21 12.63 -0.18
C ALA A 130 -2.11 12.13 0.96
N GLN A 131 -2.47 13.02 1.91
CA GLN A 131 -3.39 12.69 3.00
C GLN A 131 -4.80 12.41 2.46
N HIS A 132 -5.28 13.26 1.54
CA HIS A 132 -6.58 13.05 0.92
C HIS A 132 -6.65 11.68 0.19
N TYR A 133 -5.60 11.27 -0.52
CA TYR A 133 -5.54 9.92 -1.09
C TYR A 133 -5.57 8.85 0.01
N ALA A 134 -4.74 8.99 1.05
CA ALA A 134 -4.65 8.02 2.14
C ALA A 134 -6.00 7.84 2.87
N ASP A 135 -6.76 8.92 3.04
CA ASP A 135 -8.08 8.90 3.70
C ASP A 135 -9.19 8.30 2.83
N ASN A 136 -8.96 8.19 1.51
CA ASN A 136 -9.93 7.69 0.53
C ASN A 136 -9.57 6.33 -0.08
N MET A 137 -8.70 5.56 0.56
CA MET A 137 -8.39 4.18 0.15
C MET A 137 -8.67 3.18 1.27
N ALA A 138 -8.97 1.95 0.88
CA ALA A 138 -9.18 0.84 1.79
C ALA A 138 -8.62 -0.45 1.18
N SER A 139 -8.09 -1.34 2.02
CA SER A 139 -7.50 -2.60 1.60
C SER A 139 -7.90 -3.77 2.50
N ILE A 140 -7.97 -4.94 1.89
CA ILE A 140 -8.04 -6.23 2.61
C ILE A 140 -7.05 -7.19 1.95
N THR A 141 -6.29 -7.92 2.78
CA THR A 141 -5.46 -9.03 2.33
C THR A 141 -6.20 -10.35 2.53
N VAL A 142 -6.11 -11.23 1.54
CA VAL A 142 -6.57 -12.62 1.60
C VAL A 142 -5.36 -13.51 1.38
N LYS A 143 -5.14 -14.50 2.24
CA LYS A 143 -4.08 -15.50 2.05
C LYS A 143 -4.63 -16.92 2.20
N SER A 144 -4.03 -17.87 1.48
CA SER A 144 -4.32 -19.29 1.56
C SER A 144 -3.13 -20.13 2.03
N THR A 145 -1.92 -19.56 2.00
CA THR A 145 -0.72 -20.15 2.61
C THR A 145 0.06 -19.09 3.38
N ASP A 146 0.87 -19.53 4.32
CA ASP A 146 1.81 -18.69 5.03
C ASP A 146 3.10 -18.52 4.22
N ALA A 147 3.88 -17.48 4.55
CA ALA A 147 5.22 -17.25 4.03
C ALA A 147 6.26 -17.97 4.90
N THR A 148 7.45 -18.20 4.34
CA THR A 148 8.62 -18.72 5.08
C THR A 148 9.56 -17.58 5.47
N HIS A 149 9.87 -17.46 6.75
CA HIS A 149 10.82 -16.46 7.23
C HIS A 149 12.23 -16.77 6.72
N PRO A 150 12.87 -15.90 5.92
CA PRO A 150 14.10 -16.22 5.21
C PRO A 150 15.31 -16.44 6.13
N GLN A 151 15.29 -15.92 7.37
CA GLN A 151 16.41 -16.04 8.31
C GLN A 151 16.42 -17.37 9.07
N ASN A 152 15.25 -17.98 9.30
CA ASN A 152 15.15 -19.18 10.15
C ASN A 152 14.38 -20.34 9.50
N GLY A 153 13.79 -20.14 8.31
CA GLY A 153 13.03 -21.18 7.60
C GLY A 153 11.70 -21.57 8.26
N MET A 154 11.24 -20.81 9.26
CA MET A 154 9.96 -21.07 9.93
C MET A 154 8.80 -20.42 9.18
N SER A 155 7.61 -21.01 9.30
CA SER A 155 6.38 -20.38 8.83
C SER A 155 6.15 -19.04 9.51
N PHE A 156 5.81 -18.02 8.71
CA PHE A 156 5.45 -16.68 9.20
C PHE A 156 3.92 -16.56 9.31
N GLY A 157 3.33 -17.45 10.08
CA GLY A 157 1.90 -17.58 10.31
C GLY A 157 1.56 -18.94 10.89
N ASP A 158 0.28 -19.20 11.04
CA ASP A 158 -0.24 -20.43 11.61
C ASP A 158 -1.44 -20.99 10.83
N LEU A 159 -1.61 -20.56 9.57
CA LEU A 159 -2.68 -21.07 8.70
C LEU A 159 -2.42 -22.56 8.35
N GLY A 160 -1.14 -22.90 8.10
CA GLY A 160 -0.72 -24.26 7.77
C GLY A 160 -1.24 -24.74 6.41
N GLU A 161 -1.12 -26.05 6.16
CA GLU A 161 -1.71 -26.71 5.00
C GLU A 161 -3.17 -27.08 5.32
N THR A 162 -4.11 -26.26 4.88
CA THR A 162 -5.55 -26.45 5.13
C THR A 162 -6.38 -26.07 3.91
N ASP A 163 -7.63 -26.49 3.88
CA ASP A 163 -8.62 -26.01 2.89
C ASP A 163 -9.26 -24.68 3.33
N LEU A 164 -8.51 -23.88 4.10
CA LEU A 164 -8.95 -22.58 4.59
C LEU A 164 -8.20 -21.44 3.89
N MET A 165 -8.83 -20.29 3.87
CA MET A 165 -8.23 -19.00 3.55
C MET A 165 -8.44 -18.06 4.73
N GLU A 166 -7.55 -17.10 4.91
CA GLU A 166 -7.66 -16.05 5.91
C GLU A 166 -7.93 -14.71 5.23
N ILE A 167 -9.00 -14.02 5.66
CA ILE A 167 -9.38 -12.68 5.17
C ILE A 167 -9.02 -11.67 6.25
N GLY A 168 -8.15 -10.69 5.93
CA GLY A 168 -7.66 -9.68 6.88
C GLY A 168 -6.26 -9.96 7.41
N ALA A 169 -5.42 -10.69 6.67
CA ALA A 169 -4.00 -10.85 6.98
C ALA A 169 -3.22 -9.53 6.77
N GLY A 170 -2.10 -9.34 7.50
CA GLY A 170 -1.24 -8.16 7.36
C GLY A 170 -0.29 -8.22 6.17
N GLN A 171 0.48 -7.14 5.99
CA GLN A 171 1.45 -6.99 4.90
C GLN A 171 2.55 -8.06 4.92
N HIS A 172 2.99 -8.46 6.10
CA HIS A 172 4.03 -9.49 6.27
C HIS A 172 3.42 -10.89 6.49
N GLY A 173 2.11 -11.07 6.23
CA GLY A 173 1.41 -12.31 6.50
C GLY A 173 0.99 -12.50 7.97
N GLU A 174 1.10 -11.44 8.80
CA GLU A 174 0.61 -11.50 10.17
C GLU A 174 -0.87 -11.90 10.17
N GLY A 175 -1.22 -12.82 11.04
CA GLY A 175 -2.59 -13.22 11.28
C GLY A 175 -3.43 -12.10 11.91
N GLY A 176 -4.65 -12.43 12.22
CA GLY A 176 -5.65 -11.54 12.83
C GLY A 176 -6.87 -11.34 11.97
N GLY A 177 -6.92 -12.02 10.82
CA GLY A 177 -8.10 -12.13 9.99
C GLY A 177 -9.05 -13.25 10.43
N VAL A 178 -10.09 -13.43 9.65
CA VAL A 178 -11.08 -14.51 9.81
C VAL A 178 -10.72 -15.65 8.88
N ARG A 179 -10.66 -16.88 9.43
CA ARG A 179 -10.47 -18.10 8.65
C ARG A 179 -11.81 -18.64 8.16
N VAL A 180 -11.88 -18.86 6.87
CA VAL A 180 -13.06 -19.38 6.18
C VAL A 180 -12.65 -20.50 5.22
N PRO A 181 -13.55 -21.42 4.84
CA PRO A 181 -13.29 -22.38 3.79
C PRO A 181 -12.89 -21.66 2.48
N MET A 182 -12.06 -22.32 1.67
CA MET A 182 -11.71 -21.82 0.33
C MET A 182 -12.97 -21.52 -0.48
N MET A 183 -13.01 -20.35 -1.09
CA MET A 183 -14.13 -19.88 -1.90
C MET A 183 -13.72 -19.73 -3.37
N SER A 184 -14.71 -19.67 -4.26
CA SER A 184 -14.47 -19.28 -5.64
C SER A 184 -13.95 -17.82 -5.72
N SER A 185 -13.29 -17.46 -6.83
CA SER A 185 -12.87 -16.07 -7.07
C SER A 185 -14.04 -15.08 -6.92
N LYS A 186 -15.22 -15.40 -7.49
CA LYS A 186 -16.40 -14.56 -7.40
C LYS A 186 -16.88 -14.34 -5.98
N ASP A 187 -16.94 -15.41 -5.17
CA ASP A 187 -17.42 -15.32 -3.79
C ASP A 187 -16.42 -14.59 -2.92
N THR A 188 -15.11 -14.83 -3.12
CA THR A 188 -14.03 -14.10 -2.45
C THR A 188 -14.10 -12.61 -2.77
N VAL A 189 -14.18 -12.26 -4.06
CA VAL A 189 -14.30 -10.88 -4.52
C VAL A 189 -15.57 -10.22 -3.98
N ALA A 190 -16.72 -10.90 -4.05
CA ALA A 190 -17.97 -10.36 -3.52
C ALA A 190 -17.85 -10.02 -2.03
N THR A 191 -17.23 -10.91 -1.26
CA THR A 191 -17.01 -10.72 0.18
C THR A 191 -16.09 -9.53 0.47
N VAL A 192 -14.93 -9.49 -0.19
CA VAL A 192 -13.89 -8.47 0.05
C VAL A 192 -14.32 -7.11 -0.49
N ALA A 193 -14.79 -7.06 -1.75
CA ALA A 193 -15.17 -5.80 -2.38
C ALA A 193 -16.42 -5.16 -1.73
N GLU A 194 -17.37 -5.96 -1.21
CA GLU A 194 -18.51 -5.44 -0.43
C GLU A 194 -18.03 -4.72 0.83
N ALA A 195 -17.10 -5.32 1.57
CA ALA A 195 -16.52 -4.72 2.77
C ALA A 195 -15.77 -3.41 2.46
N LEU A 196 -14.98 -3.40 1.37
CA LEU A 196 -14.26 -2.20 0.92
C LEU A 196 -15.21 -1.09 0.46
N CYS A 197 -16.24 -1.43 -0.34
CA CYS A 197 -17.26 -0.47 -0.75
C CYS A 197 -17.96 0.18 0.44
N LYS A 198 -18.29 -0.62 1.45
CA LYS A 198 -18.92 -0.12 2.69
C LYS A 198 -17.97 0.80 3.47
N ALA A 199 -16.69 0.43 3.61
CA ALA A 199 -15.71 1.22 4.34
C ALA A 199 -15.46 2.59 3.70
N LEU A 200 -15.50 2.66 2.36
CA LEU A 200 -15.32 3.88 1.59
C LEU A 200 -16.62 4.63 1.31
N ASP A 201 -17.76 4.13 1.78
CA ASP A 201 -19.10 4.67 1.48
C ASP A 201 -19.32 4.92 -0.02
N LEU A 202 -18.90 3.95 -0.86
CA LEU A 202 -19.00 4.08 -2.31
C LEU A 202 -20.45 4.07 -2.77
N LYS A 203 -20.76 4.96 -3.72
CA LYS A 203 -22.10 5.15 -4.31
C LYS A 203 -22.05 4.92 -5.82
N PRO A 204 -23.20 4.61 -6.44
CA PRO A 204 -23.30 4.62 -7.91
C PRO A 204 -22.83 5.96 -8.49
N GLY A 205 -21.97 5.91 -9.50
CA GLY A 205 -21.33 7.06 -10.12
C GLY A 205 -19.97 7.45 -9.54
N ASP A 206 -19.54 6.87 -8.40
CA ASP A 206 -18.19 7.09 -7.90
C ASP A 206 -17.15 6.48 -8.83
N LYS A 207 -16.02 7.17 -8.96
CA LYS A 207 -14.82 6.73 -9.69
C LYS A 207 -13.85 6.08 -8.73
N THR A 208 -13.26 4.97 -9.13
CA THR A 208 -12.33 4.21 -8.28
C THR A 208 -11.06 3.80 -9.01
N PHE A 209 -9.98 3.72 -8.26
CA PHE A 209 -8.80 2.95 -8.58
C PHE A 209 -8.91 1.57 -7.94
N VAL A 210 -8.50 0.54 -8.65
CA VAL A 210 -8.47 -0.84 -8.14
C VAL A 210 -7.07 -1.41 -8.27
N MET A 211 -6.51 -1.93 -7.17
CA MET A 211 -5.29 -2.69 -7.19
C MET A 211 -5.55 -4.12 -6.76
N ILE A 212 -5.04 -5.07 -7.53
CA ILE A 212 -4.89 -6.48 -7.12
C ILE A 212 -3.38 -6.74 -7.02
N ASN A 213 -2.91 -6.85 -5.80
CA ASN A 213 -1.52 -7.11 -5.48
C ASN A 213 -1.36 -8.57 -5.04
N GLY A 214 -0.56 -9.35 -5.74
CA GLY A 214 -0.21 -10.71 -5.34
C GLY A 214 0.71 -10.71 -4.11
N CYS A 215 0.61 -11.75 -3.28
CA CYS A 215 1.44 -11.90 -2.09
C CYS A 215 2.76 -12.64 -2.34
N GLY A 216 3.02 -13.10 -3.59
CA GLY A 216 4.27 -13.75 -3.99
C GLY A 216 4.10 -15.06 -4.75
N ALA A 217 3.12 -15.88 -4.40
CA ALA A 217 2.86 -17.16 -5.08
C ALA A 217 1.56 -17.18 -5.90
N THR A 218 0.81 -16.09 -5.93
CA THR A 218 -0.41 -15.99 -6.75
C THR A 218 -0.04 -15.59 -8.17
N THR A 219 -0.39 -16.42 -9.13
CA THR A 219 -0.02 -16.18 -10.53
C THR A 219 -0.72 -14.97 -11.13
N MET A 220 -0.12 -14.36 -12.14
CA MET A 220 -0.74 -13.27 -12.91
C MET A 220 -2.11 -13.68 -13.47
N MET A 221 -2.27 -14.94 -13.88
CA MET A 221 -3.56 -15.43 -14.38
C MET A 221 -4.64 -15.38 -13.31
N GLU A 222 -4.34 -15.83 -12.09
CA GLU A 222 -5.28 -15.78 -10.95
C GLU A 222 -5.61 -14.34 -10.58
N MET A 223 -4.60 -13.46 -10.53
CA MET A 223 -4.81 -12.03 -10.26
C MET A 223 -5.69 -11.36 -11.32
N LEU A 224 -5.55 -11.72 -12.59
CA LEU A 224 -6.41 -11.19 -13.66
C LEU A 224 -7.85 -11.71 -13.57
N VAL A 225 -8.06 -12.94 -13.08
CA VAL A 225 -9.40 -13.46 -12.78
C VAL A 225 -10.04 -12.66 -11.63
N LEU A 226 -9.30 -12.45 -10.54
CA LEU A 226 -9.74 -11.63 -9.40
C LEU A 226 -10.06 -10.20 -9.84
N PHE A 227 -9.20 -9.60 -10.67
CA PHE A 227 -9.43 -8.25 -11.20
C PHE A 227 -10.69 -8.16 -12.06
N LYS A 228 -10.88 -9.12 -12.98
CA LYS A 228 -12.09 -9.19 -13.81
C LYS A 228 -13.35 -9.28 -12.93
N ASP A 229 -13.36 -10.20 -11.96
CA ASP A 229 -14.51 -10.38 -11.07
C ASP A 229 -14.77 -9.12 -10.23
N THR A 230 -13.70 -8.41 -9.80
CA THR A 230 -13.80 -7.12 -9.08
C THR A 230 -14.43 -6.04 -9.94
N VAL A 231 -13.99 -5.90 -11.20
CA VAL A 231 -14.57 -4.91 -12.13
C VAL A 231 -16.05 -5.21 -12.41
N GLU A 232 -16.40 -6.49 -12.61
CA GLU A 232 -17.80 -6.89 -12.81
C GLU A 232 -18.66 -6.59 -11.58
N PHE A 233 -18.13 -6.84 -10.37
CA PHE A 233 -18.81 -6.55 -9.11
C PHE A 233 -19.07 -5.04 -8.93
N LEU A 234 -18.05 -4.21 -9.11
CA LEU A 234 -18.17 -2.74 -8.99
C LEU A 234 -19.10 -2.16 -10.03
N LYS A 235 -19.00 -2.63 -11.29
CA LYS A 235 -19.88 -2.23 -12.37
C LYS A 235 -21.35 -2.55 -12.08
N ALA A 236 -21.64 -3.71 -11.49
CA ALA A 236 -23.00 -4.08 -11.10
C ALA A 236 -23.59 -3.16 -10.02
N LYS A 237 -22.72 -2.51 -9.22
CA LYS A 237 -23.10 -1.46 -8.25
C LYS A 237 -23.13 -0.04 -8.85
N GLY A 238 -22.85 0.11 -10.14
CA GLY A 238 -22.78 1.42 -10.79
C GLY A 238 -21.52 2.23 -10.45
N ILE A 239 -20.47 1.58 -9.92
CA ILE A 239 -19.20 2.18 -9.56
C ILE A 239 -18.24 2.01 -10.75
N GLU A 240 -17.55 3.09 -11.12
CA GLU A 240 -16.64 3.11 -12.27
C GLU A 240 -15.20 2.83 -11.83
N VAL A 241 -14.53 1.89 -12.51
CA VAL A 241 -13.08 1.67 -12.37
C VAL A 241 -12.37 2.50 -13.45
N VAL A 242 -11.76 3.61 -13.05
CA VAL A 242 -11.09 4.56 -13.96
C VAL A 242 -9.59 4.33 -14.11
N ALA A 243 -8.99 3.60 -13.16
CA ALA A 243 -7.58 3.22 -13.21
C ALA A 243 -7.36 1.93 -12.42
N SER A 244 -6.29 1.24 -12.72
CA SER A 244 -5.97 -0.03 -12.04
C SER A 244 -4.49 -0.36 -12.05
N MET A 245 -4.11 -1.27 -11.15
CA MET A 245 -2.80 -1.89 -11.08
C MET A 245 -2.96 -3.36 -10.68
N VAL A 246 -2.35 -4.28 -11.44
CA VAL A 246 -2.40 -5.72 -11.16
C VAL A 246 -1.00 -6.29 -11.28
N GLY A 247 -0.55 -6.98 -10.26
CA GLY A 247 0.78 -7.59 -10.26
C GLY A 247 1.28 -7.96 -8.87
N GLU A 248 2.47 -8.53 -8.83
CA GLU A 248 3.26 -8.74 -7.62
C GLU A 248 3.98 -7.42 -7.27
N ILE A 249 3.30 -6.54 -6.54
CA ILE A 249 3.74 -5.16 -6.30
C ILE A 249 4.44 -5.05 -4.96
N LEU A 250 3.83 -5.59 -3.92
CA LEU A 250 4.33 -5.64 -2.56
C LEU A 250 4.05 -7.04 -2.00
N THR A 251 5.06 -7.90 -2.01
CA THR A 251 4.90 -9.34 -1.76
C THR A 251 5.23 -9.74 -0.33
N VAL A 252 4.79 -10.93 0.05
CA VAL A 252 5.08 -11.59 1.32
C VAL A 252 5.80 -12.91 1.01
N GLN A 253 7.04 -12.82 0.56
CA GLN A 253 7.84 -13.97 0.13
C GLN A 253 7.05 -14.87 -0.85
N GLU A 254 6.83 -16.15 -0.53
CA GLU A 254 6.09 -17.13 -1.32
C GLU A 254 4.64 -17.36 -0.83
N ALA A 255 4.07 -16.48 -0.04
CA ALA A 255 2.68 -16.64 0.40
C ALA A 255 1.71 -16.63 -0.80
N ALA A 256 0.81 -17.61 -0.85
CA ALA A 256 -0.29 -17.59 -1.80
C ALA A 256 -1.43 -16.75 -1.25
N GLY A 257 -1.80 -15.70 -1.99
CA GLY A 257 -2.81 -14.76 -1.59
C GLY A 257 -2.74 -13.47 -2.40
N PHE A 258 -3.58 -12.52 -2.05
CA PHE A 258 -3.62 -11.22 -2.71
C PHE A 258 -4.11 -10.14 -1.76
N GLN A 259 -3.77 -8.90 -2.06
CA GLN A 259 -4.37 -7.71 -1.46
C GLN A 259 -5.27 -7.04 -2.49
N MET A 260 -6.50 -6.75 -2.09
CA MET A 260 -7.39 -5.89 -2.86
C MET A 260 -7.37 -4.50 -2.21
N ASN A 261 -6.95 -3.51 -2.98
CA ASN A 261 -7.10 -2.11 -2.62
C ASN A 261 -8.12 -1.46 -3.54
N ILE A 262 -9.02 -0.70 -2.97
CA ILE A 262 -9.92 0.21 -3.68
C ILE A 262 -9.68 1.61 -3.13
N ALA A 263 -9.51 2.59 -4.01
CA ALA A 263 -9.47 3.99 -3.62
C ALA A 263 -10.53 4.77 -4.38
N LYS A 264 -11.28 5.62 -3.67
CA LYS A 264 -12.22 6.57 -4.27
C LYS A 264 -11.44 7.74 -4.82
N TRP A 265 -11.55 7.99 -6.13
CA TRP A 265 -10.77 9.01 -6.82
C TRP A 265 -11.62 10.17 -7.32
N ASP A 266 -11.06 11.35 -7.16
CA ASP A 266 -11.54 12.57 -7.82
C ASP A 266 -10.75 12.84 -9.12
N GLU A 267 -11.08 13.93 -9.79
CA GLU A 267 -10.45 14.33 -11.06
C GLU A 267 -8.97 14.71 -10.87
N GLU A 268 -8.59 15.25 -9.71
CA GLU A 268 -7.20 15.61 -9.43
C GLU A 268 -6.35 14.35 -9.27
N MET A 269 -6.80 13.36 -8.53
CA MET A 269 -6.10 12.08 -8.38
C MET A 269 -5.94 11.36 -9.71
N LEU A 270 -7.00 11.31 -10.53
CA LEU A 270 -6.95 10.70 -11.86
C LEU A 270 -5.97 11.44 -12.78
N ARG A 271 -5.96 12.76 -12.73
CA ARG A 271 -5.05 13.59 -13.52
C ARG A 271 -3.60 13.36 -13.10
N LEU A 272 -3.30 13.37 -11.80
CA LEU A 272 -1.96 13.13 -11.26
C LEU A 272 -1.48 11.70 -11.57
N TRP A 273 -2.35 10.71 -11.43
CA TRP A 273 -2.05 9.33 -11.82
C TRP A 273 -1.69 9.21 -13.29
N ASN A 274 -2.29 10.00 -14.16
CA ASN A 274 -2.03 9.98 -15.61
C ASN A 274 -0.74 10.72 -16.01
N THR A 275 0.06 11.22 -15.07
CA THR A 275 1.36 11.79 -15.41
C THR A 275 2.39 10.70 -15.73
N PRO A 276 3.35 10.97 -16.64
CA PRO A 276 4.38 9.98 -16.96
C PRO A 276 5.27 9.65 -15.77
N CYS A 277 5.56 8.37 -15.62
CA CYS A 277 6.50 7.88 -14.60
C CYS A 277 7.37 6.76 -15.21
N ARG A 278 8.61 6.66 -14.76
CA ARG A 278 9.52 5.63 -15.23
C ARG A 278 10.41 5.13 -14.12
N THR A 279 10.13 3.91 -13.67
CA THR A 279 10.97 3.16 -12.74
C THR A 279 11.29 1.78 -13.34
N PRO A 280 12.22 1.01 -12.79
CA PRO A 280 12.47 -0.36 -13.24
C PRO A 280 11.25 -1.28 -13.14
N ALA A 281 10.39 -1.09 -12.13
CA ALA A 281 9.23 -1.95 -11.88
C ALA A 281 7.90 -1.39 -12.40
N PHE A 282 7.80 -0.08 -12.59
CA PHE A 282 6.57 0.57 -13.01
C PHE A 282 6.87 1.70 -13.99
N SER A 283 6.25 1.65 -15.15
CA SER A 283 6.37 2.71 -16.15
C SER A 283 4.99 3.06 -16.69
N LYS A 284 4.77 4.36 -16.85
CA LYS A 284 3.58 4.94 -17.44
C LYS A 284 4.01 6.06 -18.38
N GLU A 285 3.54 6.04 -19.64
CA GLU A 285 3.82 7.03 -20.68
C GLU A 285 2.75 8.12 -20.73
#